data_57be64869699c0dcc4638223ec8e3481
#
_entry.id   57be64869699c0dcc4638223ec8e3481
#
_cell.length_a   1.000
_cell.length_b   1.000
_cell.length_c   1.000
_cell.angle_alpha   90.00
_cell.angle_beta   90.00
_cell.angle_gamma   90.00
#
_symmetry.space_group_name_H-M   'P 1'
#
loop_
_entity.id
_entity.type
_entity.pdbx_description
1 polymer ?
#
loop_
_entity_poly.entity_id
_entity_poly.type
_entity_poly.pdbx_seq_one_letter_code
_entity_poly.pdbx_strand_id
1 'polypeptide(L)'
;MDSNEPDDQEPAKNPNAPTAKSSQATSSASPSEVGSKLLAKYSDTDSLFVRSNPLGPTESKPKAIPLQRSQELEQAIRNAPANAEPYVELGQIYVDQERWVDARRVLEAGVQYCPEHEPLMILHEDLSIHLSNMALEQARKLNAQRPSDENRYGVEQAETDLANRRVKVCADRYARHPDQKEILIAWAVALRQLSRQEEAVGLLQEASKEPNIRARASLQLGICLQSLDRPLEALAAFRKAALYRSPPPEPLVRTRALEMAIAIAEENHLIDSARYYTEQLLTCCEPSQKPALQSSLQRLLETEL
;
A
#
# COMPACT_ATOMS: atom_id res chain seq x y z
N MET A 1 6.34 60.78 -47.46
CA MET A 1 7.67 61.29 -47.87
C MET A 1 8.66 60.40 -47.20
N ASP A 2 9.06 59.50 -47.96
CA ASP A 2 10.35 58.97 -48.40
C ASP A 2 10.97 58.02 -47.34
N SER A 3 10.95 56.78 -47.64
CA SER A 3 11.80 55.92 -48.46
C SER A 3 13.20 55.80 -47.92
N ASN A 4 13.61 54.62 -47.46
CA ASN A 4 14.59 53.76 -48.09
C ASN A 4 14.99 52.57 -47.24
N GLU A 5 14.66 51.34 -47.65
CA GLU A 5 15.61 50.21 -47.63
C GLU A 5 16.69 50.46 -48.75
N PRO A 6 17.76 49.69 -48.85
CA PRO A 6 18.11 48.36 -48.42
C PRO A 6 19.58 48.23 -47.94
N ASP A 7 20.06 47.11 -47.44
CA ASP A 7 21.04 46.27 -48.19
C ASP A 7 21.48 45.03 -47.37
N ASP A 8 21.49 43.92 -48.09
CA ASP A 8 22.11 42.65 -47.78
C ASP A 8 23.57 42.70 -47.46
N GLN A 9 24.07 41.95 -46.53
CA GLN A 9 25.37 41.27 -46.66
C GLN A 9 25.54 40.17 -45.59
N GLU A 10 25.44 38.91 -46.01
CA GLU A 10 26.16 37.79 -45.40
C GLU A 10 27.66 38.00 -45.56
N PRO A 11 28.48 37.59 -44.57
CA PRO A 11 29.61 36.78 -44.93
C PRO A 11 29.99 35.63 -44.01
N ALA A 12 30.27 34.55 -44.69
CA ALA A 12 31.38 33.62 -44.47
C ALA A 12 31.39 32.72 -43.25
N LYS A 13 31.20 31.44 -43.55
CA LYS A 13 31.59 30.24 -42.80
C LYS A 13 33.03 30.29 -42.31
N ASN A 14 33.22 30.04 -41.02
CA ASN A 14 34.52 29.71 -40.45
C ASN A 14 34.49 28.25 -39.94
N PRO A 15 35.27 27.30 -40.49
CA PRO A 15 35.32 25.94 -40.06
C PRO A 15 36.48 25.74 -39.08
N ASN A 16 36.23 25.84 -37.77
CA ASN A 16 37.09 25.25 -36.74
C ASN A 16 36.55 25.64 -35.33
N ALA A 17 35.61 24.86 -34.82
CA ALA A 17 35.33 24.85 -33.39
C ALA A 17 35.40 23.40 -32.91
N PRO A 18 36.13 23.09 -31.83
CA PRO A 18 36.27 21.75 -31.33
C PRO A 18 34.98 21.27 -30.69
N THR A 19 34.57 20.06 -31.05
CA THR A 19 33.46 19.31 -30.44
C THR A 19 33.64 19.21 -28.93
N ALA A 20 32.84 19.96 -28.17
CA ALA A 20 32.67 19.78 -26.77
C ALA A 20 31.90 18.45 -26.54
N LYS A 21 32.57 17.46 -25.95
CA LYS A 21 31.96 16.27 -25.43
C LYS A 21 30.95 16.67 -24.36
N SER A 22 29.68 16.36 -24.58
CA SER A 22 28.63 16.46 -23.57
C SER A 22 28.97 15.51 -22.41
N SER A 23 29.44 16.06 -21.31
CA SER A 23 29.48 15.38 -20.02
C SER A 23 28.04 15.17 -19.60
N GLN A 24 27.61 13.90 -19.58
CA GLN A 24 26.38 13.46 -18.93
C GLN A 24 26.51 13.89 -17.46
N ALA A 25 25.75 14.90 -17.06
CA ALA A 25 25.51 15.20 -15.68
C ALA A 25 24.71 14.02 -15.07
N THR A 26 25.40 13.20 -14.28
CA THR A 26 24.73 12.27 -13.37
C THR A 26 23.97 13.13 -12.35
N SER A 27 22.67 13.21 -12.53
CA SER A 27 21.75 13.82 -11.57
C SER A 27 21.85 13.00 -10.27
N SER A 28 22.60 13.50 -9.31
CA SER A 28 22.57 13.01 -7.94
C SER A 28 21.23 13.45 -7.35
N ALA A 29 20.28 12.50 -7.23
CA ALA A 29 19.03 12.74 -6.52
C ALA A 29 19.34 13.14 -5.07
N SER A 30 18.65 14.15 -4.55
CA SER A 30 18.80 14.57 -3.17
C SER A 30 18.39 13.46 -2.20
N PRO A 31 18.98 13.35 -0.98
CA PRO A 31 18.64 12.32 0.01
C PRO A 31 17.14 12.24 0.32
N SER A 32 16.44 13.37 0.36
CA SER A 32 14.98 13.44 0.56
C SER A 32 14.18 12.77 -0.55
N GLU A 33 14.67 12.78 -1.80
CA GLU A 33 14.01 12.08 -2.91
C GLU A 33 14.14 10.55 -2.81
N VAL A 34 15.26 10.06 -2.26
CA VAL A 34 15.49 8.61 -2.06
C VAL A 34 14.56 8.08 -0.99
N GLY A 35 14.45 8.75 0.15
CA GLY A 35 13.51 8.37 1.22
C GLY A 35 12.06 8.39 0.75
N SER A 36 11.67 9.43 0.01
CA SER A 36 10.32 9.54 -0.57
C SER A 36 10.02 8.42 -1.58
N LYS A 37 10.98 8.03 -2.43
CA LYS A 37 10.83 6.91 -3.38
C LYS A 37 10.75 5.55 -2.68
N LEU A 38 11.50 5.35 -1.60
CA LEU A 38 11.43 4.14 -0.78
C LEU A 38 10.07 4.03 -0.07
N LEU A 39 9.58 5.12 0.53
CA LEU A 39 8.24 5.17 1.13
C LEU A 39 7.14 4.82 0.11
N ALA A 40 7.19 5.37 -1.10
CA ALA A 40 6.24 5.06 -2.16
C ALA A 40 6.31 3.58 -2.58
N LYS A 41 7.52 3.01 -2.69
CA LYS A 41 7.73 1.60 -3.06
C LYS A 41 7.15 0.62 -2.03
N TYR A 42 7.19 0.97 -0.74
CA TYR A 42 6.73 0.10 0.36
C TYR A 42 5.39 0.52 0.97
N SER A 43 4.72 1.50 0.38
CA SER A 43 3.36 1.89 0.76
C SER A 43 2.30 0.92 0.24
N ASP A 44 2.69 -0.07 -0.56
CA ASP A 44 1.77 -1.07 -1.11
C ASP A 44 1.20 -1.95 0.01
N THR A 45 0.00 -1.61 0.39
CA THR A 45 -0.73 -2.16 1.53
C THR A 45 -1.73 -3.22 1.13
N ASP A 46 -1.94 -3.40 -0.17
CA ASP A 46 -2.90 -4.36 -0.68
C ASP A 46 -2.55 -5.80 -0.26
N SER A 47 -1.25 -6.09 -0.09
CA SER A 47 -0.80 -7.37 0.42
C SER A 47 -1.24 -7.70 1.86
N LEU A 48 -1.58 -6.68 2.68
CA LEU A 48 -2.07 -6.89 4.05
C LEU A 48 -3.55 -7.28 4.10
N PHE A 49 -4.31 -6.90 3.07
CA PHE A 49 -5.73 -7.24 2.94
C PHE A 49 -5.98 -8.52 2.12
N VAL A 50 -5.01 -8.97 1.32
CA VAL A 50 -5.14 -10.12 0.42
C VAL A 50 -5.30 -11.46 1.16
N ARG A 51 -4.78 -11.60 2.39
CA ARG A 51 -4.84 -12.86 3.15
C ARG A 51 -6.21 -13.19 3.74
N SER A 52 -7.11 -12.21 3.85
CA SER A 52 -8.45 -12.39 4.42
C SER A 52 -9.56 -12.08 3.41
N ASN A 53 -9.24 -11.98 2.11
CA ASN A 53 -10.23 -11.64 1.12
C ASN A 53 -10.75 -12.91 0.42
N PRO A 54 -11.92 -13.45 0.79
CA PRO A 54 -12.55 -14.56 0.08
C PRO A 54 -12.95 -14.21 -1.36
N LEU A 55 -12.88 -12.91 -1.72
CA LEU A 55 -13.20 -12.36 -3.02
C LEU A 55 -11.97 -12.18 -3.94
N GLY A 56 -10.80 -12.73 -3.57
CA GLY A 56 -9.61 -12.76 -4.43
C GLY A 56 -9.92 -13.44 -5.78
N PRO A 57 -9.15 -13.12 -6.87
CA PRO A 57 -9.42 -13.70 -8.18
C PRO A 57 -9.30 -15.22 -8.09
N THR A 58 -10.44 -15.89 -8.07
CA THR A 58 -10.51 -17.33 -8.30
C THR A 58 -10.24 -17.55 -9.78
N GLU A 59 -9.12 -18.14 -10.12
CA GLU A 59 -8.79 -18.56 -11.51
C GLU A 59 -9.76 -19.62 -12.08
N SER A 60 -10.80 -19.97 -11.34
CA SER A 60 -11.86 -20.85 -11.80
C SER A 60 -12.91 -20.05 -12.54
N LYS A 61 -13.10 -20.34 -13.83
CA LYS A 61 -14.31 -19.92 -14.58
C LYS A 61 -15.54 -20.14 -13.71
N PRO A 62 -16.45 -19.16 -13.60
CA PRO A 62 -17.63 -19.29 -12.77
C PRO A 62 -18.39 -20.56 -13.17
N LYS A 63 -18.52 -21.50 -12.25
CA LYS A 63 -19.35 -22.68 -12.46
C LYS A 63 -20.78 -22.18 -12.64
N ALA A 64 -21.41 -22.51 -13.77
CA ALA A 64 -22.81 -22.19 -14.01
C ALA A 64 -23.66 -22.87 -12.91
N ILE A 65 -24.01 -22.10 -11.88
CA ILE A 65 -24.90 -22.57 -10.82
C ILE A 65 -26.31 -22.60 -11.37
N PRO A 66 -27.06 -23.69 -11.21
CA PRO A 66 -28.40 -23.79 -11.75
C PRO A 66 -29.26 -22.59 -11.32
N LEU A 67 -29.95 -21.97 -12.26
CA LEU A 67 -30.90 -20.87 -12.00
C LEU A 67 -31.92 -21.25 -10.91
N GLN A 68 -32.24 -22.53 -10.82
CA GLN A 68 -33.10 -23.13 -9.81
C GLN A 68 -32.58 -22.91 -8.37
N ARG A 69 -31.24 -23.02 -8.12
CA ARG A 69 -30.70 -22.85 -6.77
C ARG A 69 -30.85 -21.42 -6.25
N SER A 70 -30.59 -20.41 -7.08
CA SER A 70 -30.82 -19.02 -6.70
C SER A 70 -32.26 -18.72 -6.37
N GLN A 71 -33.21 -19.30 -7.14
CA GLN A 71 -34.65 -19.15 -6.91
C GLN A 71 -35.09 -19.84 -5.61
N GLU A 72 -34.57 -21.03 -5.33
CA GLU A 72 -34.84 -21.75 -4.07
C GLU A 72 -34.37 -20.92 -2.86
N LEU A 73 -33.18 -20.32 -2.94
CA LEU A 73 -32.64 -19.48 -1.88
C LEU A 73 -33.44 -18.20 -1.68
N GLU A 74 -33.85 -17.54 -2.78
CA GLU A 74 -34.74 -16.37 -2.71
C GLU A 74 -36.09 -16.73 -2.04
N GLN A 75 -36.62 -17.91 -2.33
CA GLN A 75 -37.84 -18.40 -1.69
C GLN A 75 -37.62 -18.70 -0.19
N ALA A 76 -36.47 -19.29 0.16
CA ALA A 76 -36.09 -19.54 1.55
C ALA A 76 -35.98 -18.25 2.36
N ILE A 77 -35.35 -17.20 1.77
CA ILE A 77 -35.26 -15.87 2.38
C ILE A 77 -36.65 -15.28 2.64
N ARG A 78 -37.57 -15.37 1.66
CA ARG A 78 -38.95 -14.86 1.83
C ARG A 78 -39.70 -15.59 2.92
N ASN A 79 -39.52 -16.92 3.03
CA ASN A 79 -40.21 -17.75 4.00
C ASN A 79 -39.67 -17.60 5.42
N ALA A 80 -38.35 -17.36 5.55
CA ALA A 80 -37.66 -17.25 6.84
C ALA A 80 -36.58 -16.16 6.81
N PRO A 81 -36.96 -14.87 6.87
CA PRO A 81 -36.00 -13.75 6.78
C PRO A 81 -34.96 -13.72 7.90
N ALA A 82 -35.25 -14.33 9.06
CA ALA A 82 -34.32 -14.40 10.18
C ALA A 82 -33.28 -15.52 10.05
N ASN A 83 -33.33 -16.33 8.98
CA ASN A 83 -32.32 -17.34 8.72
C ASN A 83 -31.18 -16.74 7.86
N ALA A 84 -29.96 -16.72 8.41
CA ALA A 84 -28.81 -16.09 7.76
C ALA A 84 -28.20 -16.93 6.61
N GLU A 85 -28.25 -18.26 6.70
CA GLU A 85 -27.60 -19.16 5.75
C GLU A 85 -27.99 -18.93 4.28
N PRO A 86 -29.28 -18.76 3.93
CA PRO A 86 -29.68 -18.48 2.56
C PRO A 86 -29.10 -17.16 2.00
N TYR A 87 -28.90 -16.13 2.85
CA TYR A 87 -28.30 -14.86 2.43
C TYR A 87 -26.80 -15.04 2.13
N VAL A 88 -26.08 -15.81 2.96
CA VAL A 88 -24.66 -16.08 2.74
C VAL A 88 -24.47 -16.87 1.44
N GLU A 89 -25.23 -17.98 1.27
CA GLU A 89 -25.13 -18.82 0.07
C GLU A 89 -25.50 -18.04 -1.20
N LEU A 90 -26.60 -17.30 -1.19
CA LEU A 90 -27.06 -16.52 -2.35
C LEU A 90 -26.11 -15.34 -2.63
N GLY A 91 -25.62 -14.69 -1.59
CA GLY A 91 -24.62 -13.63 -1.70
C GLY A 91 -23.34 -14.15 -2.36
N GLN A 92 -22.82 -15.30 -1.93
CA GLN A 92 -21.64 -15.93 -2.51
C GLN A 92 -21.88 -16.33 -3.98
N ILE A 93 -23.05 -16.91 -4.31
CA ILE A 93 -23.41 -17.23 -5.69
C ILE A 93 -23.36 -15.99 -6.60
N TYR A 94 -23.90 -14.86 -6.13
CA TYR A 94 -23.89 -13.62 -6.91
C TYR A 94 -22.49 -13.01 -7.02
N VAL A 95 -21.65 -13.13 -5.98
CA VAL A 95 -20.25 -12.75 -6.02
C VAL A 95 -19.48 -13.58 -7.05
N ASP A 96 -19.65 -14.91 -7.05
CA ASP A 96 -18.99 -15.83 -7.99
C ASP A 96 -19.43 -15.60 -9.45
N GLN A 97 -20.64 -15.05 -9.65
CA GLN A 97 -21.19 -14.64 -10.96
C GLN A 97 -20.85 -13.19 -11.33
N GLU A 98 -20.07 -12.47 -10.52
CA GLU A 98 -19.77 -11.05 -10.71
C GLU A 98 -21.01 -10.13 -10.75
N ARG A 99 -22.13 -10.60 -10.17
CA ARG A 99 -23.38 -9.86 -10.05
C ARG A 99 -23.37 -8.97 -8.79
N TRP A 100 -22.50 -8.00 -8.79
CA TRP A 100 -22.16 -7.18 -7.61
C TRP A 100 -23.36 -6.43 -7.02
N VAL A 101 -24.28 -5.93 -7.86
CA VAL A 101 -25.47 -5.21 -7.41
C VAL A 101 -26.43 -6.13 -6.67
N ASP A 102 -26.64 -7.35 -7.19
CA ASP A 102 -27.51 -8.33 -6.57
C ASP A 102 -26.90 -8.89 -5.28
N ALA A 103 -25.58 -9.18 -5.29
CA ALA A 103 -24.85 -9.60 -4.11
C ALA A 103 -24.98 -8.56 -2.99
N ARG A 104 -24.74 -7.28 -3.30
CA ARG A 104 -24.86 -6.19 -2.36
C ARG A 104 -26.26 -6.11 -1.75
N ARG A 105 -27.28 -6.12 -2.58
CA ARG A 105 -28.71 -6.05 -2.15
C ARG A 105 -29.06 -7.18 -1.17
N VAL A 106 -28.64 -8.41 -1.50
CA VAL A 106 -28.94 -9.61 -0.68
C VAL A 106 -28.20 -9.55 0.65
N LEU A 107 -26.90 -9.20 0.64
CA LEU A 107 -26.11 -9.16 1.85
C LEU A 107 -26.51 -7.98 2.76
N GLU A 108 -26.85 -6.80 2.21
CA GLU A 108 -27.38 -5.69 2.98
C GLU A 108 -28.69 -6.06 3.69
N ALA A 109 -29.61 -6.73 2.97
CA ALA A 109 -30.85 -7.23 3.58
C ALA A 109 -30.54 -8.27 4.66
N GLY A 110 -29.62 -9.19 4.39
CA GLY A 110 -29.22 -10.21 5.36
C GLY A 110 -28.68 -9.61 6.66
N VAL A 111 -27.80 -8.62 6.59
CA VAL A 111 -27.25 -7.94 7.77
C VAL A 111 -28.33 -7.20 8.56
N GLN A 112 -29.35 -6.67 7.90
CA GLN A 112 -30.48 -6.04 8.61
C GLN A 112 -31.32 -7.03 9.42
N TYR A 113 -31.57 -8.24 8.89
CA TYR A 113 -32.37 -9.27 9.57
C TYR A 113 -31.55 -10.14 10.53
N CYS A 114 -30.27 -10.31 10.29
CA CYS A 114 -29.37 -11.18 11.03
C CYS A 114 -28.06 -10.47 11.42
N PRO A 115 -28.11 -9.40 12.24
CA PRO A 115 -26.96 -8.55 12.54
C PRO A 115 -25.87 -9.23 13.38
N GLU A 116 -26.17 -10.37 14.01
CA GLU A 116 -25.21 -11.12 14.84
C GLU A 116 -24.54 -12.28 14.08
N HIS A 117 -24.94 -12.51 12.82
CA HIS A 117 -24.39 -13.63 12.05
C HIS A 117 -23.05 -13.24 11.40
N GLU A 118 -21.97 -13.66 12.03
CA GLU A 118 -20.60 -13.26 11.68
C GLU A 118 -20.20 -13.56 10.22
N PRO A 119 -20.40 -14.77 9.64
CA PRO A 119 -20.03 -15.05 8.25
C PRO A 119 -20.72 -14.10 7.25
N LEU A 120 -21.98 -13.75 7.53
CA LEU A 120 -22.74 -12.80 6.69
C LEU A 120 -22.14 -11.40 6.77
N MET A 121 -21.79 -10.94 7.97
CA MET A 121 -21.17 -9.63 8.16
C MET A 121 -19.82 -9.55 7.47
N ILE A 122 -18.98 -10.58 7.62
CA ILE A 122 -17.66 -10.64 6.95
C ILE A 122 -17.83 -10.56 5.43
N LEU A 123 -18.74 -11.36 4.85
CA LEU A 123 -18.97 -11.37 3.40
C LEU A 123 -19.49 -10.01 2.90
N HIS A 124 -20.39 -9.35 3.65
CA HIS A 124 -20.88 -8.00 3.32
C HIS A 124 -19.75 -6.96 3.39
N GLU A 125 -18.90 -7.00 4.42
CA GLU A 125 -17.75 -6.12 4.59
C GLU A 125 -16.73 -6.32 3.47
N ASP A 126 -16.38 -7.56 3.15
CA ASP A 126 -15.44 -7.88 2.07
C ASP A 126 -15.98 -7.43 0.71
N LEU A 127 -17.26 -7.64 0.43
CA LEU A 127 -17.89 -7.12 -0.78
C LEU A 127 -17.82 -5.59 -0.83
N SER A 128 -18.04 -4.91 0.29
CA SER A 128 -17.99 -3.44 0.36
C SER A 128 -16.59 -2.88 0.04
N ILE A 129 -15.53 -3.55 0.51
CA ILE A 129 -14.14 -3.22 0.18
C ILE A 129 -13.87 -3.52 -1.30
N HIS A 130 -14.32 -4.67 -1.79
CA HIS A 130 -14.14 -5.08 -3.19
C HIS A 130 -14.76 -4.06 -4.16
N LEU A 131 -15.99 -3.62 -3.90
CA LEU A 131 -16.66 -2.60 -4.72
C LEU A 131 -15.92 -1.26 -4.71
N SER A 132 -15.36 -0.86 -3.56
CA SER A 132 -14.55 0.36 -3.48
C SER A 132 -13.22 0.22 -4.24
N ASN A 133 -12.58 -0.96 -4.22
CA ASN A 133 -11.40 -1.25 -5.04
C ASN A 133 -11.72 -1.20 -6.53
N MET A 134 -12.84 -1.78 -6.97
CA MET A 134 -13.28 -1.72 -8.37
C MET A 134 -13.50 -0.27 -8.82
N ALA A 135 -14.12 0.55 -7.98
CA ALA A 135 -14.34 1.98 -8.27
C ALA A 135 -12.99 2.71 -8.42
N LEU A 136 -12.02 2.44 -7.56
CA LEU A 136 -10.68 3.01 -7.65
C LEU A 136 -9.97 2.58 -8.94
N GLU A 137 -9.99 1.29 -9.28
CA GLU A 137 -9.40 0.80 -10.52
C GLU A 137 -10.04 1.44 -11.76
N GLN A 138 -11.35 1.61 -11.74
CA GLN A 138 -12.07 2.28 -12.84
C GLN A 138 -11.64 3.75 -12.95
N ALA A 139 -11.54 4.47 -11.83
CA ALA A 139 -11.06 5.86 -11.80
C ALA A 139 -9.61 5.96 -12.33
N ARG A 140 -8.72 5.05 -11.92
CA ARG A 140 -7.34 4.98 -12.41
C ARG A 140 -7.26 4.69 -13.91
N LYS A 141 -8.07 3.76 -14.43
CA LYS A 141 -8.16 3.45 -15.87
C LYS A 141 -8.64 4.67 -16.65
N LEU A 142 -9.65 5.37 -16.15
CA LEU A 142 -10.18 6.57 -16.79
C LEU A 142 -9.14 7.69 -16.83
N ASN A 143 -8.44 7.92 -15.72
CA ASN A 143 -7.37 8.92 -15.65
C ASN A 143 -6.18 8.56 -16.55
N ALA A 144 -5.82 7.29 -16.68
CA ALA A 144 -4.77 6.83 -17.59
C ALA A 144 -5.16 7.03 -19.06
N GLN A 145 -6.44 6.82 -19.41
CA GLN A 145 -6.95 7.02 -20.79
C GLN A 145 -7.10 8.50 -21.16
N ARG A 146 -7.52 9.33 -20.21
CA ARG A 146 -7.80 10.75 -20.39
C ARG A 146 -7.30 11.54 -19.18
N PRO A 147 -5.99 11.86 -19.11
CA PRO A 147 -5.44 12.63 -18.00
C PRO A 147 -6.10 14.02 -17.94
N SER A 148 -6.75 14.34 -16.82
CA SER A 148 -7.33 15.65 -16.54
C SER A 148 -7.36 15.87 -15.03
N ASP A 149 -7.51 17.13 -14.62
CA ASP A 149 -7.60 17.46 -13.20
C ASP A 149 -8.83 16.82 -12.55
N GLU A 150 -9.95 16.76 -13.28
CA GLU A 150 -11.17 16.10 -12.82
C GLU A 150 -10.96 14.59 -12.60
N ASN A 151 -10.32 13.91 -13.55
CA ASN A 151 -10.05 12.48 -13.43
C ASN A 151 -9.03 12.19 -12.33
N ARG A 152 -8.02 13.06 -12.15
CA ARG A 152 -7.07 12.96 -11.03
C ARG A 152 -7.79 13.11 -9.70
N TYR A 153 -8.64 14.13 -9.56
CA TYR A 153 -9.49 14.29 -8.37
C TYR A 153 -10.41 13.09 -8.14
N GLY A 154 -10.97 12.51 -9.21
CA GLY A 154 -11.76 11.27 -9.12
C GLY A 154 -10.97 10.09 -8.56
N VAL A 155 -9.69 9.96 -8.90
CA VAL A 155 -8.81 8.92 -8.29
C VAL A 155 -8.58 9.21 -6.81
N GLU A 156 -8.23 10.43 -6.45
CA GLU A 156 -7.98 10.83 -5.05
C GLU A 156 -9.23 10.61 -4.18
N GLN A 157 -10.41 10.93 -4.72
CA GLN A 157 -11.68 10.68 -4.04
C GLN A 157 -11.93 9.17 -3.84
N ALA A 158 -11.71 8.35 -4.86
CA ALA A 158 -11.89 6.91 -4.78
C ALA A 158 -10.87 6.24 -3.81
N GLU A 159 -9.64 6.74 -3.75
CA GLU A 159 -8.63 6.31 -2.77
C GLU A 159 -9.07 6.64 -1.34
N THR A 160 -9.59 7.84 -1.13
CA THR A 160 -10.12 8.29 0.16
C THR A 160 -11.32 7.45 0.60
N ASP A 161 -12.26 7.18 -0.32
CA ASP A 161 -13.45 6.37 -0.03
C ASP A 161 -13.09 4.93 0.33
N LEU A 162 -12.13 4.34 -0.39
CA LEU A 162 -11.62 3.01 -0.09
C LEU A 162 -10.94 2.98 1.29
N ALA A 163 -10.09 3.95 1.59
CA ALA A 163 -9.41 4.02 2.88
C ALA A 163 -10.41 4.20 4.04
N ASN A 164 -11.43 5.07 3.89
CA ASN A 164 -12.51 5.22 4.86
C ASN A 164 -13.30 3.93 5.06
N ARG A 165 -13.58 3.20 3.98
CA ARG A 165 -14.26 1.90 4.06
C ARG A 165 -13.43 0.90 4.84
N ARG A 166 -12.13 0.79 4.55
CA ARG A 166 -11.20 -0.07 5.27
C ARG A 166 -11.10 0.28 6.75
N VAL A 167 -11.01 1.56 7.11
CA VAL A 167 -11.01 2.02 8.50
C VAL A 167 -12.26 1.55 9.22
N LYS A 168 -13.44 1.75 8.62
CA LYS A 168 -14.71 1.32 9.23
C LYS A 168 -14.75 -0.19 9.45
N VAL A 169 -14.46 -0.97 8.40
CA VAL A 169 -14.47 -2.44 8.48
C VAL A 169 -13.48 -2.95 9.52
N CYS A 170 -12.25 -2.41 9.58
CA CYS A 170 -11.27 -2.81 10.57
C CYS A 170 -11.72 -2.47 12.00
N ALA A 171 -12.31 -1.28 12.21
CA ALA A 171 -12.85 -0.88 13.50
C ALA A 171 -13.98 -1.81 13.96
N ASP A 172 -14.93 -2.11 13.08
CA ASP A 172 -16.06 -3.00 13.36
C ASP A 172 -15.58 -4.44 13.65
N ARG A 173 -14.62 -4.96 12.87
CA ARG A 173 -14.02 -6.29 13.10
C ARG A 173 -13.23 -6.35 14.40
N TYR A 174 -12.45 -5.34 14.71
CA TYR A 174 -11.70 -5.31 15.96
C TYR A 174 -12.59 -5.18 17.19
N ALA A 175 -13.72 -4.49 17.08
CA ALA A 175 -14.71 -4.42 18.15
C ALA A 175 -15.35 -5.79 18.44
N ARG A 176 -15.54 -6.63 17.41
CA ARG A 176 -16.04 -8.02 17.57
C ARG A 176 -14.95 -8.99 18.06
N HIS A 177 -13.71 -8.81 17.58
CA HIS A 177 -12.58 -9.72 17.84
C HIS A 177 -11.33 -8.96 18.30
N PRO A 178 -11.29 -8.45 19.54
CA PRO A 178 -10.16 -7.70 20.06
C PRO A 178 -8.89 -8.54 20.30
N ASP A 179 -9.01 -9.85 20.25
CA ASP A 179 -7.93 -10.84 20.28
C ASP A 179 -7.15 -10.89 18.96
N GLN A 180 -7.78 -10.55 17.82
CA GLN A 180 -7.17 -10.54 16.51
C GLN A 180 -6.36 -9.25 16.26
N LYS A 181 -5.21 -9.15 16.92
CA LYS A 181 -4.34 -7.95 16.84
C LYS A 181 -3.80 -7.65 15.43
N GLU A 182 -3.86 -8.60 14.51
CA GLU A 182 -3.47 -8.39 13.10
C GLU A 182 -4.34 -7.33 12.42
N ILE A 183 -5.61 -7.19 12.81
CA ILE A 183 -6.54 -6.18 12.30
C ILE A 183 -6.00 -4.77 12.55
N LEU A 184 -5.29 -4.54 13.66
CA LEU A 184 -4.71 -3.24 13.99
C LEU A 184 -3.70 -2.76 12.95
N ILE A 185 -2.94 -3.68 12.34
CA ILE A 185 -1.98 -3.33 11.29
C ILE A 185 -2.72 -2.84 10.04
N ALA A 186 -3.74 -3.59 9.61
CA ALA A 186 -4.56 -3.21 8.46
C ALA A 186 -5.29 -1.87 8.70
N TRP A 187 -5.82 -1.67 9.90
CA TRP A 187 -6.46 -0.42 10.32
C TRP A 187 -5.49 0.76 10.26
N ALA A 188 -4.31 0.62 10.87
CA ALA A 188 -3.29 1.67 10.87
C ALA A 188 -2.83 2.04 9.47
N VAL A 189 -2.71 1.07 8.59
CA VAL A 189 -2.38 1.29 7.18
C VAL A 189 -3.47 2.11 6.47
N ALA A 190 -4.74 1.81 6.70
CA ALA A 190 -5.86 2.58 6.14
C ALA A 190 -5.91 4.01 6.71
N LEU A 191 -5.65 4.20 8.00
CA LEU A 191 -5.54 5.52 8.63
C LEU A 191 -4.40 6.36 8.03
N ARG A 192 -3.25 5.74 7.75
CA ARG A 192 -2.13 6.42 7.08
C ARG A 192 -2.50 6.91 5.70
N GLN A 193 -3.29 6.14 4.92
CA GLN A 193 -3.79 6.57 3.61
C GLN A 193 -4.68 7.82 3.71
N LEU A 194 -5.34 8.03 4.86
CA LEU A 194 -6.14 9.22 5.18
C LEU A 194 -5.34 10.35 5.84
N SER A 195 -4.03 10.27 5.87
CA SER A 195 -3.15 11.22 6.57
C SER A 195 -3.42 11.33 8.09
N ARG A 196 -3.96 10.26 8.72
CA ARG A 196 -4.25 10.16 10.15
C ARG A 196 -3.15 9.35 10.86
N GLN A 197 -1.88 9.75 10.66
CA GLN A 197 -0.71 8.99 11.12
C GLN A 197 -0.62 8.87 12.63
N GLU A 198 -1.01 9.91 13.39
CA GLU A 198 -0.96 9.88 14.87
C GLU A 198 -1.84 8.76 15.45
N GLU A 199 -3.04 8.58 14.90
CA GLU A 199 -3.93 7.50 15.32
C GLU A 199 -3.35 6.13 14.94
N ALA A 200 -2.75 6.03 13.76
CA ALA A 200 -2.10 4.79 13.30
C ALA A 200 -0.94 4.39 14.22
N VAL A 201 -0.16 5.35 14.74
CA VAL A 201 0.94 5.11 15.68
C VAL A 201 0.44 4.38 16.94
N GLY A 202 -0.66 4.85 17.54
CA GLY A 202 -1.23 4.19 18.72
C GLY A 202 -1.61 2.73 18.49
N LEU A 203 -2.29 2.45 17.37
CA LEU A 203 -2.68 1.08 16.99
C LEU A 203 -1.47 0.17 16.74
N LEU A 204 -0.43 0.69 16.07
CA LEU A 204 0.78 -0.07 15.76
C LEU A 204 1.65 -0.33 16.98
N GLN A 205 1.68 0.60 17.94
CA GLN A 205 2.33 0.38 19.23
C GLN A 205 1.65 -0.78 19.98
N GLU A 206 0.32 -0.82 19.99
CA GLU A 206 -0.43 -1.93 20.58
C GLU A 206 -0.16 -3.25 19.85
N ALA A 207 -0.28 -3.28 18.51
CA ALA A 207 0.03 -4.45 17.70
C ALA A 207 1.47 -4.95 17.88
N SER A 208 2.43 -4.06 18.11
CA SER A 208 3.85 -4.42 18.29
C SER A 208 4.14 -5.17 19.59
N LYS A 209 3.19 -5.24 20.52
CA LYS A 209 3.32 -6.05 21.74
C LYS A 209 3.17 -7.54 21.44
N GLU A 210 2.41 -7.89 20.40
CA GLU A 210 2.18 -9.28 20.02
C GLU A 210 3.39 -9.85 19.26
N PRO A 211 4.04 -10.93 19.76
CA PRO A 211 5.27 -11.45 19.20
C PRO A 211 5.20 -11.79 17.70
N ASN A 212 4.13 -12.44 17.27
CA ASN A 212 4.00 -12.98 15.91
C ASN A 212 3.87 -11.90 14.83
N ILE A 213 3.31 -10.74 15.17
CA ILE A 213 3.10 -9.63 14.24
C ILE A 213 4.01 -8.43 14.53
N ARG A 214 4.82 -8.49 15.58
CA ARG A 214 5.69 -7.41 16.04
C ARG A 214 6.55 -6.80 14.94
N ALA A 215 7.17 -7.64 14.12
CA ALA A 215 8.05 -7.16 13.06
C ALA A 215 7.26 -6.35 12.01
N ARG A 216 6.13 -6.87 11.56
CA ARG A 216 5.24 -6.16 10.61
C ARG A 216 4.68 -4.87 11.21
N ALA A 217 4.21 -4.92 12.45
CA ALA A 217 3.70 -3.74 13.16
C ALA A 217 4.79 -2.67 13.34
N SER A 218 6.01 -3.08 13.73
CA SER A 218 7.14 -2.15 13.90
C SER A 218 7.61 -1.54 12.57
N LEU A 219 7.56 -2.28 11.47
CA LEU A 219 7.83 -1.74 10.14
C LEU A 219 6.83 -0.63 9.77
N GLN A 220 5.54 -0.88 9.93
CA GLN A 220 4.50 0.12 9.64
C GLN A 220 4.57 1.31 10.61
N LEU A 221 4.91 1.08 11.88
CA LEU A 221 5.14 2.13 12.87
C LEU A 221 6.28 3.06 12.44
N GLY A 222 7.41 2.50 11.99
CA GLY A 222 8.53 3.29 11.47
C GLY A 222 8.11 4.16 10.29
N ILE A 223 7.31 3.64 9.35
CA ILE A 223 6.80 4.39 8.20
C ILE A 223 5.89 5.55 8.65
N CYS A 224 4.99 5.32 9.63
CA CYS A 224 4.15 6.40 10.18
C CYS A 224 4.97 7.48 10.87
N LEU A 225 5.95 7.09 11.69
CA LEU A 225 6.82 8.02 12.42
C LEU A 225 7.70 8.85 11.47
N GLN A 226 8.18 8.26 10.38
CA GLN A 226 8.90 8.99 9.35
C GLN A 226 8.00 10.03 8.64
N SER A 227 6.73 9.68 8.37
CA SER A 227 5.77 10.62 7.79
C SER A 227 5.39 11.77 8.75
N LEU A 228 5.63 11.61 10.06
CA LEU A 228 5.43 12.61 11.12
C LEU A 228 6.70 13.41 11.43
N ASP A 229 7.75 13.29 10.61
CA ASP A 229 9.04 13.93 10.82
C ASP A 229 9.68 13.59 12.20
N ARG A 230 9.56 12.31 12.60
CA ARG A 230 10.15 11.75 13.83
C ARG A 230 11.21 10.69 13.51
N PRO A 231 12.33 11.08 12.87
CA PRO A 231 13.26 10.14 12.25
C PRO A 231 13.97 9.21 13.26
N LEU A 232 14.32 9.68 14.43
CA LEU A 232 15.00 8.84 15.44
C LEU A 232 14.08 7.75 15.99
N GLU A 233 12.80 8.05 16.19
CA GLU A 233 11.83 7.08 16.63
C GLU A 233 11.49 6.09 15.52
N ALA A 234 11.42 6.57 14.26
CA ALA A 234 11.26 5.73 13.09
C ALA A 234 12.43 4.74 12.96
N LEU A 235 13.67 5.21 13.14
CA LEU A 235 14.87 4.38 13.13
C LEU A 235 14.82 3.29 14.21
N ALA A 236 14.38 3.64 15.42
CA ALA A 236 14.20 2.68 16.51
C ALA A 236 13.13 1.62 16.18
N ALA A 237 12.03 2.02 15.52
CA ALA A 237 10.99 1.11 15.08
C ALA A 237 11.48 0.16 13.97
N PHE A 238 12.21 0.67 12.97
CA PHE A 238 12.80 -0.16 11.91
C PHE A 238 13.85 -1.12 12.45
N ARG A 239 14.70 -0.67 13.39
CA ARG A 239 15.64 -1.54 14.09
C ARG A 239 14.91 -2.69 14.80
N LYS A 240 13.81 -2.39 15.49
CA LYS A 240 12.96 -3.40 16.15
C LYS A 240 12.36 -4.37 15.15
N ALA A 241 11.91 -3.89 13.98
CA ALA A 241 11.36 -4.72 12.92
C ALA A 241 12.40 -5.67 12.30
N ALA A 242 13.63 -5.21 12.11
CA ALA A 242 14.67 -5.95 11.39
C ALA A 242 15.48 -6.92 12.27
N LEU A 243 15.75 -6.56 13.54
CA LEU A 243 16.76 -7.23 14.36
C LEU A 243 16.18 -8.04 15.54
N TYR A 244 14.86 -8.20 15.60
CA TYR A 244 14.26 -9.00 16.66
C TYR A 244 14.58 -10.49 16.46
N ARG A 245 14.93 -11.19 17.55
CA ARG A 245 15.44 -12.56 17.46
C ARG A 245 14.39 -13.66 17.65
N SER A 246 13.32 -13.36 18.37
CA SER A 246 12.33 -14.39 18.72
C SER A 246 10.90 -13.82 18.78
N PRO A 247 10.04 -14.20 17.83
CA PRO A 247 10.34 -14.89 16.60
C PRO A 247 11.15 -14.00 15.63
N PRO A 248 11.96 -14.59 14.74
CA PRO A 248 12.70 -13.80 13.76
C PRO A 248 11.73 -13.17 12.75
N PRO A 249 12.04 -11.97 12.23
CA PRO A 249 11.19 -11.32 11.24
C PRO A 249 11.17 -12.10 9.93
N GLU A 250 10.07 -12.00 9.20
CA GLU A 250 9.96 -12.51 7.83
C GLU A 250 11.06 -11.86 6.97
N PRO A 251 11.71 -12.61 6.03
CA PRO A 251 12.81 -12.08 5.22
C PRO A 251 12.48 -10.76 4.52
N LEU A 252 11.29 -10.66 3.94
CA LEU A 252 10.84 -9.45 3.26
C LEU A 252 10.69 -8.25 4.21
N VAL A 253 10.12 -8.47 5.40
CA VAL A 253 9.97 -7.44 6.44
C VAL A 253 11.34 -6.96 6.92
N ARG A 254 12.27 -7.91 7.14
CA ARG A 254 13.64 -7.61 7.56
C ARG A 254 14.37 -6.76 6.53
N THR A 255 14.35 -7.16 5.26
CA THR A 255 14.99 -6.42 4.17
C THR A 255 14.44 -5.00 4.07
N ARG A 256 13.11 -4.86 4.03
CA ARG A 256 12.45 -3.55 3.95
C ARG A 256 12.79 -2.65 5.14
N ALA A 257 12.76 -3.20 6.35
CA ALA A 257 13.10 -2.44 7.56
C ALA A 257 14.55 -1.97 7.56
N LEU A 258 15.49 -2.79 7.08
CA LEU A 258 16.90 -2.40 6.95
C LEU A 258 17.11 -1.33 5.89
N GLU A 259 16.47 -1.45 4.70
CA GLU A 259 16.51 -0.42 3.66
C GLU A 259 16.02 0.93 4.18
N MET A 260 14.91 0.95 4.91
CA MET A 260 14.37 2.18 5.50
C MET A 260 15.27 2.73 6.61
N ALA A 261 15.87 1.85 7.42
CA ALA A 261 16.79 2.26 8.47
C ALA A 261 18.08 2.88 7.92
N ILE A 262 18.60 2.34 6.81
CA ILE A 262 19.77 2.90 6.11
C ILE A 262 19.44 4.29 5.60
N ALA A 263 18.31 4.45 4.88
CA ALA A 263 17.91 5.74 4.32
C ALA A 263 17.80 6.83 5.40
N ILE A 264 17.12 6.53 6.53
CA ILE A 264 17.02 7.49 7.64
C ILE A 264 18.36 7.78 8.27
N ALA A 265 19.21 6.77 8.44
CA ALA A 265 20.52 6.97 9.05
C ALA A 265 21.43 7.85 8.16
N GLU A 266 21.39 7.68 6.83
CA GLU A 266 22.12 8.52 5.88
C GLU A 266 21.57 9.96 5.86
N GLU A 267 20.26 10.14 5.82
CA GLU A 267 19.61 11.47 5.85
C GLU A 267 19.92 12.26 7.13
N ASN A 268 20.11 11.56 8.26
CA ASN A 268 20.42 12.17 9.55
C ASN A 268 21.92 12.12 9.90
N HIS A 269 22.79 11.82 8.93
CA HIS A 269 24.24 11.76 9.11
C HIS A 269 24.73 10.80 10.22
N LEU A 270 23.96 9.71 10.47
CA LEU A 270 24.30 8.68 11.44
C LEU A 270 25.13 7.58 10.78
N ILE A 271 26.38 7.92 10.40
CA ILE A 271 27.25 7.08 9.56
C ILE A 271 27.45 5.67 10.13
N ASP A 272 27.76 5.54 11.41
CA ASP A 272 27.94 4.25 12.09
C ASP A 272 26.69 3.38 12.00
N SER A 273 25.51 4.00 12.17
CA SER A 273 24.24 3.29 12.07
C SER A 273 23.96 2.86 10.63
N ALA A 274 24.21 3.72 9.64
CA ALA A 274 24.04 3.40 8.22
C ALA A 274 24.96 2.24 7.83
N ARG A 275 26.22 2.26 8.26
CA ARG A 275 27.17 1.17 8.04
C ARG A 275 26.66 -0.14 8.64
N TYR A 276 26.30 -0.13 9.91
CA TYR A 276 25.80 -1.32 10.60
C TYR A 276 24.57 -1.94 9.91
N TYR A 277 23.58 -1.13 9.52
CA TYR A 277 22.40 -1.65 8.85
C TYR A 277 22.71 -2.15 7.43
N THR A 278 23.65 -1.51 6.72
CA THR A 278 24.11 -1.98 5.40
C THR A 278 24.79 -3.35 5.50
N GLU A 279 25.65 -3.56 6.51
CA GLU A 279 26.25 -4.85 6.81
C GLU A 279 25.18 -5.92 7.10
N GLN A 280 24.16 -5.58 7.91
CA GLN A 280 23.05 -6.51 8.18
C GLN A 280 22.25 -6.83 6.92
N LEU A 281 22.00 -5.84 6.04
CA LEU A 281 21.30 -6.04 4.78
C LEU A 281 22.08 -6.96 3.83
N LEU A 282 23.40 -6.83 3.75
CA LEU A 282 24.26 -7.70 2.95
C LEU A 282 24.16 -9.20 3.36
N THR A 283 23.78 -9.49 4.61
CA THR A 283 23.60 -10.88 5.07
C THR A 283 22.30 -11.52 4.55
N CYS A 284 21.28 -10.72 4.19
CA CYS A 284 19.95 -11.21 3.85
C CYS A 284 19.43 -10.75 2.48
N CYS A 285 20.17 -9.88 1.77
CA CYS A 285 19.77 -9.38 0.46
C CYS A 285 20.03 -10.42 -0.66
N GLU A 286 19.34 -10.23 -1.78
CA GLU A 286 19.55 -11.01 -2.98
C GLU A 286 20.95 -10.78 -3.58
N PRO A 287 21.53 -11.79 -4.26
CA PRO A 287 22.86 -11.68 -4.89
C PRO A 287 22.98 -10.49 -5.86
N SER A 288 21.90 -10.14 -6.54
CA SER A 288 21.83 -9.02 -7.49
C SER A 288 22.03 -7.64 -6.83
N GLN A 289 21.67 -7.49 -5.57
CA GLN A 289 21.77 -6.26 -4.81
C GLN A 289 23.13 -6.05 -4.12
N LYS A 290 23.89 -7.14 -3.92
CA LYS A 290 25.17 -7.12 -3.18
C LYS A 290 26.19 -6.12 -3.71
N PRO A 291 26.46 -6.01 -5.03
CA PRO A 291 27.47 -5.07 -5.54
C PRO A 291 27.13 -3.61 -5.21
N ALA A 292 25.85 -3.23 -5.34
CA ALA A 292 25.41 -1.87 -5.04
C ALA A 292 25.56 -1.53 -3.54
N LEU A 293 25.21 -2.48 -2.66
CA LEU A 293 25.35 -2.34 -1.21
C LEU A 293 26.81 -2.29 -0.76
N GLN A 294 27.69 -3.09 -1.38
CA GLN A 294 29.12 -3.03 -1.12
C GLN A 294 29.73 -1.69 -1.50
N SER A 295 29.33 -1.12 -2.66
CA SER A 295 29.76 0.21 -3.08
C SER A 295 29.25 1.30 -2.13
N SER A 296 28.04 1.16 -1.59
CA SER A 296 27.51 2.09 -0.59
C SER A 296 28.27 1.97 0.73
N LEU A 297 28.56 0.76 1.18
CA LEU A 297 29.36 0.52 2.38
C LEU A 297 30.75 1.14 2.27
N GLN A 298 31.40 0.99 1.11
CA GLN A 298 32.72 1.59 0.88
C GLN A 298 32.69 3.11 0.95
N ARG A 299 31.67 3.76 0.36
CA ARG A 299 31.49 5.21 0.48
C ARG A 299 31.31 5.67 1.92
N LEU A 300 30.55 4.93 2.71
CA LEU A 300 30.34 5.25 4.14
C LEU A 300 31.65 5.14 4.94
N LEU A 301 32.55 4.21 4.60
CA LEU A 301 33.89 4.09 5.21
C LEU A 301 34.82 5.22 4.83
N GLU A 302 34.73 5.73 3.59
CA GLU A 302 35.54 6.86 3.11
C GLU A 302 35.09 8.21 3.71
N THR A 303 33.84 8.33 4.17
CA THR A 303 33.29 9.57 4.74
C THR A 303 33.77 9.82 6.17
N GLU A 304 34.35 8.82 6.84
CA GLU A 304 34.94 8.93 8.21
C GLU A 304 36.42 9.40 8.21
N LEU A 305 37.06 9.48 7.04
CA LEU A 305 38.45 9.93 6.88
C LEU A 305 38.52 11.40 6.47
#